data_b37aaf72d7323f7e45966357de0425b2
#
_entry.id   b37aaf72d7323f7e45966357de0425b2
#
_cell.length_a   1.000
_cell.length_b   1.000
_cell.length_c   1.000
_cell.angle_alpha   90.00
_cell.angle_beta   90.00
_cell.angle_gamma   90.00
#
_symmetry.space_group_name_H-M   'P 1'
#
loop_
_entity.id
_entity.type
_entity.pdbx_description
1 polymer ?
#
loop_
_entity_poly.entity_id
_entity_poly.type
_entity_poly.pdbx_seq_one_letter_code
_entity_poly.pdbx_strand_id
1 'polypeptide(L)'
;KEQISKVLPTESLELQLNGSVNIKNPYSGIFISGGAGSGKSKSLIEPIIYDAGIKNFTGVVYDFKYPELAKYVETAFDSTKIDKRYVNFTDMNFTDRINPIEPGLMRNDSFAREFAFSILANLNPTMISKPDFWSDNSLALLSSVFWYLKINEPQYCTLPHAMSLILQPDLEALLRTLSKDI
;
A
#
# COMPACT_ATOMS: atom_id res chain seq x y z
N LYS A 1 -16.74 5.31 -29.01
CA LYS A 1 -17.43 4.77 -27.81
C LYS A 1 -17.53 3.24 -27.79
N GLU A 2 -17.30 2.54 -28.90
CA GLU A 2 -17.40 1.06 -28.97
C GLU A 2 -16.12 0.29 -28.65
N GLN A 3 -14.98 0.94 -28.54
CA GLN A 3 -13.70 0.25 -28.31
C GLN A 3 -13.33 0.03 -26.84
N ILE A 4 -14.02 0.66 -25.88
CA ILE A 4 -13.71 0.51 -24.44
C ILE A 4 -14.47 -0.67 -23.81
N SER A 5 -15.53 -1.17 -24.42
CA SER A 5 -16.34 -2.29 -23.88
C SER A 5 -15.75 -3.68 -24.12
N LYS A 6 -14.62 -3.80 -24.81
CA LYS A 6 -14.03 -5.10 -25.23
C LYS A 6 -12.84 -5.58 -24.38
N VAL A 7 -12.46 -4.87 -23.30
CA VAL A 7 -11.11 -5.08 -22.72
C VAL A 7 -11.10 -5.60 -21.28
N LEU A 8 -12.22 -5.81 -20.62
CA LEU A 8 -12.19 -6.47 -19.33
C LEU A 8 -13.06 -7.73 -19.37
N PRO A 9 -12.46 -8.94 -19.28
CA PRO A 9 -13.24 -10.10 -18.90
C PRO A 9 -13.93 -9.77 -17.59
N THR A 10 -15.21 -10.11 -17.48
CA THR A 10 -15.98 -9.92 -16.25
C THR A 10 -15.44 -10.93 -15.24
N GLU A 11 -14.30 -10.63 -14.64
CA GLU A 11 -13.74 -11.42 -13.57
C GLU A 11 -14.74 -11.39 -12.43
N SER A 12 -15.11 -12.56 -11.94
CA SER A 12 -16.04 -12.71 -10.84
C SER A 12 -15.44 -13.56 -9.75
N LEU A 13 -15.78 -13.29 -8.50
CA LEU A 13 -15.50 -14.16 -7.36
C LEU A 13 -16.75 -14.97 -7.03
N GLU A 14 -16.59 -16.25 -6.75
CA GLU A 14 -17.67 -17.15 -6.43
C GLU A 14 -17.62 -17.56 -4.95
N LEU A 15 -18.73 -17.38 -4.25
CA LEU A 15 -18.89 -17.79 -2.86
C LEU A 15 -19.80 -19.00 -2.78
N GLN A 16 -19.36 -20.05 -2.11
CA GLN A 16 -20.14 -21.25 -1.81
C GLN A 16 -20.92 -21.06 -0.49
N LEU A 17 -22.07 -20.38 -0.56
CA LEU A 17 -22.96 -20.13 0.57
C LEU A 17 -24.32 -20.78 0.29
N ASN A 18 -24.62 -21.94 0.86
CA ASN A 18 -25.93 -22.63 0.66
C ASN A 18 -26.44 -22.58 -0.79
N GLY A 19 -25.55 -22.63 -1.74
CA GLY A 19 -25.71 -22.32 -3.13
C GLY A 19 -24.57 -21.40 -3.61
N SER A 20 -24.39 -21.27 -4.88
CA SER A 20 -23.34 -20.42 -5.46
C SER A 20 -23.78 -18.97 -5.49
N VAL A 21 -23.03 -18.09 -4.84
CA VAL A 21 -23.20 -16.63 -4.90
C VAL A 21 -22.04 -16.05 -5.69
N ASN A 22 -22.36 -15.39 -6.80
CA ASN A 22 -21.36 -14.84 -7.69
C ASN A 22 -21.22 -13.33 -7.51
N ILE A 23 -20.03 -12.86 -7.13
CA ILE A 23 -19.66 -11.45 -7.06
C ILE A 23 -19.14 -11.03 -8.43
N LYS A 24 -20.00 -10.46 -9.26
CA LYS A 24 -19.71 -10.13 -10.66
C LYS A 24 -18.69 -9.01 -10.87
N ASN A 25 -18.44 -8.18 -9.86
CA ASN A 25 -17.47 -7.10 -9.93
C ASN A 25 -16.68 -7.03 -8.62
N PRO A 26 -15.64 -7.86 -8.45
CA PRO A 26 -14.86 -7.91 -7.23
C PRO A 26 -14.06 -6.62 -6.96
N TYR A 27 -13.92 -5.74 -7.96
CA TYR A 27 -13.25 -4.45 -7.83
C TYR A 27 -14.16 -3.36 -7.22
N SER A 28 -15.46 -3.62 -7.13
CA SER A 28 -16.37 -2.77 -6.35
C SER A 28 -16.23 -3.10 -4.86
N GLY A 29 -16.38 -2.09 -4.00
CA GLY A 29 -16.34 -2.30 -2.55
C GLY A 29 -17.44 -3.25 -2.09
N ILE A 30 -17.09 -4.22 -1.23
CA ILE A 30 -18.04 -5.15 -0.61
C ILE A 30 -18.11 -4.82 0.87
N PHE A 31 -19.29 -4.48 1.36
CA PHE A 31 -19.52 -4.23 2.78
C PHE A 31 -20.12 -5.46 3.46
N ILE A 32 -19.41 -6.01 4.46
CA ILE A 32 -19.83 -7.18 5.22
C ILE A 32 -20.08 -6.77 6.66
N SER A 33 -21.32 -6.86 7.13
CA SER A 33 -21.72 -6.55 8.50
C SER A 33 -22.19 -7.79 9.26
N GLY A 34 -21.91 -7.82 10.56
CA GLY A 34 -22.33 -8.91 11.46
C GLY A 34 -21.60 -8.82 12.79
N GLY A 35 -22.22 -9.31 13.85
CA GLY A 35 -21.66 -9.35 15.20
C GLY A 35 -20.39 -10.20 15.33
N ALA A 36 -19.75 -10.12 16.48
CA ALA A 36 -18.63 -11.01 16.81
C ALA A 36 -19.10 -12.48 16.80
N GLY A 37 -18.28 -13.38 16.23
CA GLY A 37 -18.62 -14.80 16.15
C GLY A 37 -19.69 -15.18 15.12
N SER A 38 -20.20 -14.24 14.31
CA SER A 38 -21.24 -14.52 13.30
C SER A 38 -20.76 -15.32 12.09
N GLY A 39 -19.51 -15.74 12.06
CA GLY A 39 -18.94 -16.54 10.99
C GLY A 39 -18.48 -15.77 9.76
N LYS A 40 -18.40 -14.42 9.80
CA LYS A 40 -17.99 -13.60 8.64
C LYS A 40 -16.68 -14.06 7.99
N SER A 41 -15.65 -14.29 8.80
CA SER A 41 -14.34 -14.72 8.29
C SER A 41 -14.47 -16.06 7.57
N LYS A 42 -15.07 -17.04 8.20
CA LYS A 42 -15.17 -18.40 7.68
C LYS A 42 -16.13 -18.55 6.49
N SER A 43 -17.25 -17.83 6.53
CA SER A 43 -18.30 -18.00 5.50
C SER A 43 -18.13 -17.09 4.30
N LEU A 44 -17.37 -15.99 4.43
CA LEU A 44 -17.24 -14.99 3.36
C LEU A 44 -15.77 -14.70 3.01
N ILE A 45 -14.95 -14.29 3.99
CA ILE A 45 -13.59 -13.82 3.70
C ILE A 45 -12.70 -14.99 3.26
N GLU A 46 -12.75 -16.10 3.95
CA GLU A 46 -11.99 -17.31 3.60
C GLU A 46 -12.32 -17.81 2.17
N PRO A 47 -13.60 -18.02 1.78
CA PRO A 47 -13.95 -18.38 0.42
C PRO A 47 -13.51 -17.37 -0.64
N ILE A 48 -13.57 -16.06 -0.33
CA ILE A 48 -13.07 -15.01 -1.23
C ILE A 48 -11.57 -15.17 -1.46
N ILE A 49 -10.79 -15.41 -0.41
CA ILE A 49 -9.34 -15.60 -0.51
C ILE A 49 -9.03 -16.83 -1.35
N TYR A 50 -9.72 -17.95 -1.13
CA TYR A 50 -9.52 -19.17 -1.90
C TYR A 50 -9.85 -19.00 -3.39
N ASP A 51 -10.99 -18.39 -3.70
CA ASP A 51 -11.39 -18.18 -5.10
C ASP A 51 -10.47 -17.17 -5.81
N ALA A 52 -10.02 -16.14 -5.06
CA ALA A 52 -9.03 -15.20 -5.55
C ALA A 52 -7.69 -15.90 -5.88
N GLY A 53 -7.25 -16.86 -5.04
CA GLY A 53 -6.06 -17.66 -5.31
C GLY A 53 -6.20 -18.51 -6.56
N ILE A 54 -7.30 -19.24 -6.70
CA ILE A 54 -7.58 -20.09 -7.88
C ILE A 54 -7.59 -19.24 -9.17
N LYS A 55 -8.11 -18.03 -9.11
CA LYS A 55 -8.23 -17.12 -10.26
C LYS A 55 -7.02 -16.20 -10.46
N ASN A 56 -5.98 -16.37 -9.67
CA ASN A 56 -4.75 -15.57 -9.71
C ASN A 56 -4.99 -14.05 -9.55
N PHE A 57 -5.90 -13.66 -8.67
CA PHE A 57 -6.06 -12.26 -8.30
C PHE A 57 -4.86 -11.78 -7.50
N THR A 58 -4.51 -10.52 -7.64
CA THR A 58 -3.55 -9.83 -6.78
C THR A 58 -4.29 -8.89 -5.83
N GLY A 59 -3.74 -8.65 -4.64
CA GLY A 59 -4.39 -7.79 -3.68
C GLY A 59 -3.64 -7.66 -2.37
N VAL A 60 -4.28 -7.03 -1.40
CA VAL A 60 -3.77 -6.86 -0.04
C VAL A 60 -4.77 -7.47 0.95
N VAL A 61 -4.29 -8.29 1.86
CA VAL A 61 -5.08 -8.84 2.95
C VAL A 61 -4.60 -8.24 4.26
N TYR A 62 -5.47 -7.47 4.92
CA TYR A 62 -5.20 -6.94 6.25
C TYR A 62 -5.73 -7.91 7.32
N ASP A 63 -4.80 -8.56 8.02
CA ASP A 63 -5.10 -9.55 9.05
C ASP A 63 -4.90 -8.96 10.46
N PHE A 64 -5.97 -8.41 11.03
CA PHE A 64 -5.94 -7.84 12.38
C PHE A 64 -5.67 -8.90 13.46
N LYS A 65 -6.05 -10.16 13.21
CA LYS A 65 -5.87 -11.28 14.12
C LYS A 65 -4.80 -12.26 13.63
N TYR A 66 -3.72 -11.72 13.09
CA TYR A 66 -2.62 -12.55 12.58
C TYR A 66 -2.31 -13.73 13.55
N PRO A 67 -2.16 -14.97 13.02
CA PRO A 67 -2.13 -15.36 11.59
C PRO A 67 -3.46 -16.00 11.10
N GLU A 68 -4.63 -15.43 11.42
CA GLU A 68 -5.93 -16.04 11.08
C GLU A 68 -6.14 -16.09 9.56
N LEU A 69 -6.07 -14.95 8.88
CA LEU A 69 -6.25 -14.86 7.43
C LEU A 69 -4.99 -15.25 6.64
N ALA A 70 -3.81 -14.99 7.20
CA ALA A 70 -2.55 -15.33 6.56
C ALA A 70 -2.44 -16.83 6.20
N LYS A 71 -2.96 -17.72 7.04
CA LYS A 71 -3.00 -19.16 6.77
C LYS A 71 -3.81 -19.50 5.52
N TYR A 72 -4.92 -18.81 5.30
CA TYR A 72 -5.74 -19.02 4.10
C TYR A 72 -5.04 -18.49 2.86
N VAL A 73 -4.35 -17.37 2.96
CA VAL A 73 -3.51 -16.83 1.88
C VAL A 73 -2.41 -17.84 1.50
N GLU A 74 -1.70 -18.39 2.50
CA GLU A 74 -0.68 -19.41 2.24
C GLU A 74 -1.23 -20.57 1.46
N THR A 75 -2.36 -21.13 1.89
CA THR A 75 -2.97 -22.28 1.24
C THR A 75 -3.53 -21.95 -0.14
N ALA A 76 -4.22 -20.81 -0.28
CA ALA A 76 -4.89 -20.42 -1.52
C ALA A 76 -3.91 -20.07 -2.64
N PHE A 77 -2.74 -19.53 -2.29
CA PHE A 77 -1.74 -19.06 -3.23
C PHE A 77 -0.47 -19.93 -3.28
N ASP A 78 -0.48 -21.09 -2.68
CA ASP A 78 0.69 -21.99 -2.61
C ASP A 78 1.17 -22.44 -4.00
N SER A 79 0.26 -22.76 -4.91
CA SER A 79 0.56 -23.21 -6.28
C SER A 79 0.53 -22.10 -7.33
N THR A 80 0.32 -20.84 -6.93
CA THR A 80 0.23 -19.71 -7.86
C THR A 80 1.62 -19.13 -8.18
N LYS A 81 1.69 -18.34 -9.26
CA LYS A 81 2.89 -17.57 -9.61
C LYS A 81 2.95 -16.20 -8.90
N ILE A 82 1.98 -15.92 -8.03
CA ILE A 82 1.89 -14.65 -7.31
C ILE A 82 2.85 -14.68 -6.13
N ASP A 83 3.74 -13.68 -6.08
CA ASP A 83 4.66 -13.50 -4.99
C ASP A 83 3.92 -12.99 -3.73
N LYS A 84 4.11 -13.68 -2.62
CA LYS A 84 3.50 -13.34 -1.34
C LYS A 84 4.49 -12.53 -0.51
N ARG A 85 4.04 -11.40 0.02
CA ARG A 85 4.82 -10.53 0.90
C ARG A 85 4.07 -10.31 2.21
N TYR A 86 4.77 -10.43 3.32
CA TYR A 86 4.19 -10.29 4.65
C TYR A 86 4.80 -9.09 5.37
N VAL A 87 3.94 -8.19 5.83
CA VAL A 87 4.34 -7.06 6.69
C VAL A 87 3.77 -7.33 8.07
N ASN A 88 4.61 -7.79 8.97
CA ASN A 88 4.25 -8.14 10.33
C ASN A 88 4.97 -7.22 11.32
N PHE A 89 4.21 -6.38 12.02
CA PHE A 89 4.75 -5.45 13.01
C PHE A 89 4.93 -6.08 14.41
N THR A 90 4.41 -7.29 14.63
CA THR A 90 4.51 -7.97 15.93
C THR A 90 5.67 -8.95 16.00
N ASP A 91 6.10 -9.49 14.87
CA ASP A 91 7.24 -10.40 14.80
C ASP A 91 8.13 -10.05 13.59
N MET A 92 9.26 -9.41 13.89
CA MET A 92 10.21 -8.95 12.88
C MET A 92 10.99 -10.09 12.21
N ASN A 93 10.89 -11.33 12.70
CA ASN A 93 11.49 -12.49 12.04
C ASN A 93 10.62 -13.00 10.88
N PHE A 94 9.34 -12.67 10.90
CA PHE A 94 8.35 -13.06 9.89
C PHE A 94 7.78 -11.83 9.17
N THR A 95 8.65 -10.93 8.75
CA THR A 95 8.26 -9.74 8.00
C THR A 95 9.19 -9.52 6.81
N ASP A 96 8.61 -9.22 5.66
CA ASP A 96 9.35 -8.70 4.53
C ASP A 96 9.72 -7.24 4.77
N ARG A 97 10.87 -6.84 4.23
CA ARG A 97 11.29 -5.44 4.27
C ARG A 97 10.67 -4.70 3.09
N ILE A 98 10.08 -3.55 3.40
CA ILE A 98 9.44 -2.69 2.41
C ILE A 98 10.14 -1.34 2.42
N ASN A 99 10.51 -0.86 1.25
CA ASN A 99 10.94 0.51 1.05
C ASN A 99 9.80 1.31 0.40
N PRO A 100 9.05 2.14 1.16
CA PRO A 100 7.92 2.88 0.60
C PRO A 100 8.33 3.97 -0.40
N ILE A 101 9.61 4.37 -0.39
CA ILE A 101 10.17 5.36 -1.32
C ILE A 101 11.17 4.71 -2.29
N GLU A 102 10.88 3.49 -2.72
CA GLU A 102 11.70 2.78 -3.69
C GLU A 102 11.88 3.60 -4.98
N PRO A 103 13.12 3.91 -5.41
CA PRO A 103 13.37 4.76 -6.57
C PRO A 103 12.63 4.34 -7.84
N GLY A 104 12.48 3.03 -8.05
CA GLY A 104 11.78 2.47 -9.21
C GLY A 104 10.28 2.75 -9.22
N LEU A 105 9.67 3.04 -8.08
CA LEU A 105 8.24 3.37 -7.95
C LEU A 105 7.97 4.86 -8.23
N MET A 106 8.93 5.74 -7.96
CA MET A 106 8.79 7.18 -8.17
C MET A 106 9.06 7.54 -9.64
N ARG A 107 8.02 7.55 -10.47
CA ARG A 107 8.14 7.85 -11.92
C ARG A 107 8.43 9.31 -12.20
N ASN A 108 7.93 10.21 -11.39
CA ASN A 108 8.12 11.66 -11.45
C ASN A 108 8.06 12.27 -10.04
N ASP A 109 8.26 13.56 -9.92
CA ASP A 109 8.22 14.35 -8.68
C ASP A 109 6.86 14.27 -7.96
N SER A 110 5.77 14.16 -8.72
CA SER A 110 4.43 14.00 -8.14
C SER A 110 4.31 12.74 -7.28
N PHE A 111 4.96 11.64 -7.67
CA PHE A 111 5.00 10.43 -6.82
C PHE A 111 5.76 10.66 -5.51
N ALA A 112 6.88 11.39 -5.55
CA ALA A 112 7.59 11.75 -4.32
C ALA A 112 6.70 12.58 -3.39
N ARG A 113 5.91 13.51 -3.96
CA ARG A 113 4.94 14.31 -3.22
C ARG A 113 3.79 13.46 -2.65
N GLU A 114 3.25 12.52 -3.40
CA GLU A 114 2.20 11.60 -2.93
C GLU A 114 2.67 10.72 -1.77
N PHE A 115 3.89 10.17 -1.85
CA PHE A 115 4.47 9.41 -0.75
C PHE A 115 4.70 10.26 0.49
N ALA A 116 5.26 11.47 0.31
CA ALA A 116 5.46 12.41 1.40
C ALA A 116 4.13 12.80 2.06
N PHE A 117 3.10 13.11 1.25
CA PHE A 117 1.76 13.41 1.73
C PHE A 117 1.16 12.25 2.52
N SER A 118 1.26 11.02 1.98
CA SER A 118 0.73 9.84 2.65
C SER A 118 1.35 9.62 4.03
N ILE A 119 2.67 9.83 4.16
CA ILE A 119 3.37 9.70 5.43
C ILE A 119 2.90 10.80 6.41
N LEU A 120 2.94 12.06 5.98
CA LEU A 120 2.58 13.19 6.84
C LEU A 120 1.10 13.16 7.24
N ALA A 121 0.20 12.81 6.34
CA ALA A 121 -1.23 12.71 6.61
C ALA A 121 -1.57 11.60 7.61
N ASN A 122 -0.82 10.49 7.60
CA ASN A 122 -0.97 9.44 8.60
C ASN A 122 -0.40 9.85 9.97
N LEU A 123 0.67 10.65 10.00
CA LEU A 123 1.23 11.18 11.25
C LEU A 123 0.41 12.34 11.82
N ASN A 124 -0.15 13.17 10.96
CA ASN A 124 -0.98 14.32 11.34
C ASN A 124 -2.24 14.40 10.45
N PRO A 125 -3.32 13.66 10.79
CA PRO A 125 -4.55 13.67 9.99
C PRO A 125 -5.22 15.05 9.85
N THR A 126 -4.91 16.01 10.73
CA THR A 126 -5.51 17.34 10.67
C THR A 126 -5.05 18.14 9.45
N MET A 127 -3.89 17.83 8.88
CA MET A 127 -3.41 18.48 7.67
C MET A 127 -4.30 18.23 6.44
N ILE A 128 -5.08 17.13 6.44
CA ILE A 128 -6.02 16.84 5.36
C ILE A 128 -7.22 17.80 5.43
N SER A 129 -7.74 18.03 6.63
CA SER A 129 -8.97 18.83 6.83
C SER A 129 -8.70 20.32 6.99
N LYS A 130 -7.52 20.68 7.46
CA LYS A 130 -7.08 22.06 7.71
C LYS A 130 -5.61 22.20 7.33
N PRO A 131 -5.29 22.26 6.03
CA PRO A 131 -3.92 22.50 5.59
C PRO A 131 -3.46 23.89 6.12
N ASP A 132 -2.22 23.95 6.58
CA ASP A 132 -1.59 25.17 7.08
C ASP A 132 -0.20 25.34 6.47
N PHE A 133 0.37 26.52 6.69
CA PHE A 133 1.71 26.86 6.18
C PHE A 133 2.78 25.84 6.61
N TRP A 134 2.72 25.31 7.81
CA TRP A 134 3.71 24.36 8.32
C TRP A 134 3.58 22.99 7.66
N SER A 135 2.37 22.54 7.46
CA SER A 135 2.07 21.28 6.74
C SER A 135 2.54 21.33 5.30
N ASP A 136 2.30 22.45 4.60
CA ASP A 136 2.71 22.64 3.21
C ASP A 136 4.23 22.67 3.07
N ASN A 137 4.93 23.38 3.99
CA ASN A 137 6.40 23.42 3.98
C ASN A 137 7.01 22.06 4.34
N SER A 138 6.44 21.35 5.30
CA SER A 138 6.88 19.99 5.64
C SER A 138 6.72 19.04 4.46
N LEU A 139 5.61 19.15 3.73
CA LEU A 139 5.36 18.37 2.53
C LEU A 139 6.36 18.72 1.42
N ALA A 140 6.62 20.00 1.19
CA ALA A 140 7.59 20.44 0.20
C ALA A 140 9.00 19.93 0.52
N LEU A 141 9.45 20.09 1.77
CA LEU A 141 10.77 19.62 2.20
C LEU A 141 10.90 18.10 2.04
N LEU A 142 9.94 17.34 2.56
CA LEU A 142 10.02 15.88 2.52
C LEU A 142 9.97 15.33 1.09
N SER A 143 9.11 15.89 0.25
CA SER A 143 9.04 15.51 -1.17
C SER A 143 10.32 15.85 -1.94
N SER A 144 10.92 17.00 -1.67
CA SER A 144 12.20 17.39 -2.27
C SER A 144 13.35 16.46 -1.86
N VAL A 145 13.39 16.07 -0.60
CA VAL A 145 14.40 15.10 -0.11
C VAL A 145 14.22 13.73 -0.78
N PHE A 146 12.99 13.24 -0.92
CA PHE A 146 12.73 11.97 -1.60
C PHE A 146 13.16 12.03 -3.07
N TRP A 147 12.82 13.12 -3.75
CA TRP A 147 13.19 13.31 -5.14
C TRP A 147 14.70 13.44 -5.33
N TYR A 148 15.36 14.22 -4.47
CA TYR A 148 16.82 14.35 -4.45
C TYR A 148 17.51 12.99 -4.28
N LEU A 149 17.11 12.20 -3.30
CA LEU A 149 17.67 10.86 -3.06
C LEU A 149 17.46 9.96 -4.26
N LYS A 150 16.28 10.00 -4.87
CA LYS A 150 16.01 9.21 -6.08
C LYS A 150 16.96 9.53 -7.21
N ILE A 151 17.21 10.81 -7.46
CA ILE A 151 18.00 11.26 -8.64
C ILE A 151 19.50 11.11 -8.38
N ASN A 152 19.96 11.55 -7.21
CA ASN A 152 21.39 11.68 -6.93
C ASN A 152 21.97 10.48 -6.18
N GLU A 153 21.19 9.87 -5.30
CA GLU A 153 21.65 8.81 -4.38
C GLU A 153 20.64 7.67 -4.27
N PRO A 154 20.27 7.00 -5.40
CA PRO A 154 19.20 6.01 -5.41
C PRO A 154 19.45 4.82 -4.45
N GLN A 155 20.69 4.46 -4.19
CA GLN A 155 21.05 3.41 -3.21
C GLN A 155 20.72 3.79 -1.76
N TYR A 156 20.58 5.08 -1.47
CA TYR A 156 20.20 5.62 -0.16
C TYR A 156 18.77 6.14 -0.13
N CYS A 157 17.98 5.91 -1.17
CA CYS A 157 16.59 6.34 -1.24
C CYS A 157 15.72 5.46 -0.34
N THR A 158 15.84 5.65 0.96
CA THR A 158 15.08 4.97 2.02
C THR A 158 14.65 5.97 3.09
N LEU A 159 13.58 5.67 3.82
CA LEU A 159 13.08 6.56 4.89
C LEU A 159 14.15 6.89 5.95
N PRO A 160 14.96 5.96 6.46
CA PRO A 160 16.01 6.30 7.42
C PRO A 160 17.02 7.31 6.87
N HIS A 161 17.44 7.18 5.61
CA HIS A 161 18.39 8.12 5.01
C HIS A 161 17.73 9.49 4.76
N ALA A 162 16.48 9.53 4.31
CA ALA A 162 15.73 10.76 4.17
C ALA A 162 15.60 11.51 5.51
N MET A 163 15.28 10.79 6.59
CA MET A 163 15.23 11.36 7.93
C MET A 163 16.59 11.86 8.40
N SER A 164 17.68 11.12 8.13
CA SER A 164 19.03 11.56 8.45
C SER A 164 19.43 12.85 7.76
N LEU A 165 19.03 13.03 6.49
CA LEU A 165 19.24 14.29 5.78
C LEU A 165 18.46 15.45 6.38
N ILE A 166 17.20 15.25 6.74
CA ILE A 166 16.36 16.31 7.31
C ILE A 166 16.82 16.72 8.72
N LEU A 167 17.32 15.75 9.50
CA LEU A 167 17.75 15.96 10.87
C LEU A 167 19.21 16.40 11.00
N GLN A 168 19.93 16.59 9.89
CA GLN A 168 21.31 17.09 9.97
C GLN A 168 21.39 18.52 10.54
N PRO A 169 22.50 18.89 11.22
CA PRO A 169 22.61 20.18 11.90
C PRO A 169 22.56 21.39 10.97
N ASP A 170 23.03 21.23 9.70
CA ASP A 170 23.07 22.31 8.71
C ASP A 170 21.92 22.19 7.70
N LEU A 171 20.73 22.60 8.14
CA LEU A 171 19.55 22.64 7.30
C LEU A 171 19.71 23.61 6.11
N GLU A 172 20.46 24.70 6.29
CA GLU A 172 20.68 25.68 5.21
C GLU A 172 21.49 25.07 4.06
N ALA A 173 22.53 24.29 4.35
CA ALA A 173 23.28 23.57 3.35
C ALA A 173 22.40 22.54 2.62
N LEU A 174 21.52 21.84 3.32
CA LEU A 174 20.55 20.94 2.72
C LEU A 174 19.63 21.69 1.75
N LEU A 175 19.02 22.79 2.16
CA LEU A 175 18.11 23.58 1.32
C LEU A 175 18.80 24.13 0.07
N ARG A 176 20.06 24.57 0.20
CA ARG A 176 20.86 25.02 -0.95
C ARG A 176 21.16 23.86 -1.93
N THR A 177 21.36 22.67 -1.42
CA THR A 177 21.58 21.48 -2.26
C THR A 177 20.29 21.11 -2.99
N LEU A 178 19.16 20.99 -2.29
CA LEU A 178 17.87 20.67 -2.88
C LEU A 178 17.41 21.68 -3.93
N SER A 179 17.74 22.98 -3.74
CA SER A 179 17.36 24.04 -4.67
C SER A 179 18.11 24.03 -6.02
N LYS A 180 19.14 23.22 -6.16
CA LYS A 180 19.89 23.08 -7.42
C LYS A 180 19.33 22.01 -8.34
N ASP A 181 18.52 21.12 -7.79
CA ASP A 181 18.00 19.92 -8.47
C ASP A 181 16.49 20.01 -8.77
N ILE A 182 15.88 21.19 -8.52
CA ILE A 182 14.52 21.56 -8.88
C ILE A 182 14.55 22.56 -10.04
#